data_645668bc1f0674518ed3d421650104ac
#
_entry.id   645668bc1f0674518ed3d421650104ac
#
_cell.length_a   1.000
_cell.length_b   1.000
_cell.length_c   1.000
_cell.angle_alpha   90.00
_cell.angle_beta   90.00
_cell.angle_gamma   90.00
#
_symmetry.space_group_name_H-M   'P 1'
#
loop_
_entity.id
_entity.type
_entity.pdbx_description
1 polymer ?
#
loop_
_entity_poly.entity_id
_entity_poly.type
_entity_poly.pdbx_seq_one_letter_code
_entity_poly.pdbx_strand_id
1 'polypeptide(L)'
;MIEILILYIIHKREKTIYSIRKDIIETFGTFTKPSIGTIHPALQRLLKDGSVSLNERMSDGGKKSSYYSITKKGFESFKKLFFNSASENPSLFYTQLQVRLGTMGLLSVEDRKEFIKEFGKKMEIYQFELEAKLKDEFLDLDYFQEQLLNNTLKELKSLKDFINNLKVD
;
A
#
# COMPACT_ATOMS: atom_id res chain seq x y z
N MET A 1 2.89 3.31 4.92
CA MET A 1 2.48 1.98 4.36
C MET A 1 1.79 1.08 5.38
N ILE A 2 2.41 0.78 6.53
CA ILE A 2 1.80 -0.14 7.51
C ILE A 2 0.47 0.38 8.08
N GLU A 3 0.31 1.68 8.26
CA GLU A 3 -0.91 2.32 8.76
C GLU A 3 -2.09 2.17 7.78
N ILE A 4 -1.84 2.23 6.47
CA ILE A 4 -2.85 1.94 5.44
C ILE A 4 -3.38 0.50 5.61
N LEU A 5 -2.47 -0.48 5.76
CA LEU A 5 -2.84 -1.88 5.95
C LEU A 5 -3.64 -2.09 7.23
N ILE A 6 -3.20 -1.49 8.35
CA ILE A 6 -3.90 -1.59 9.63
C ILE A 6 -5.33 -1.06 9.49
N LEU A 7 -5.50 0.17 8.99
CA LEU A 7 -6.81 0.80 8.82
C LEU A 7 -7.71 -0.02 7.88
N TYR A 8 -7.14 -0.54 6.78
CA TYR A 8 -7.87 -1.42 5.86
C TYR A 8 -8.33 -2.73 6.52
N ILE A 9 -7.48 -3.36 7.34
CA ILE A 9 -7.82 -4.64 7.98
C ILE A 9 -8.90 -4.48 9.06
N ILE A 10 -8.90 -3.36 9.79
CA ILE A 10 -9.86 -3.13 10.89
C ILE A 10 -11.15 -2.44 10.44
N HIS A 11 -11.31 -2.06 9.15
CA HIS A 11 -12.48 -1.31 8.70
C HIS A 11 -13.80 -2.10 8.79
N LYS A 12 -13.75 -3.43 8.63
CA LYS A 12 -14.94 -4.28 8.66
C LYS A 12 -15.34 -4.69 10.07
N ARG A 13 -14.36 -4.90 10.95
CA ARG A 13 -14.57 -5.33 12.33
C ARG A 13 -13.35 -5.05 13.19
N GLU A 14 -13.58 -4.83 14.48
CA GLU A 14 -12.51 -4.71 15.44
C GLU A 14 -11.62 -5.96 15.52
N LYS A 15 -10.34 -5.77 15.79
CA LYS A 15 -9.35 -6.87 15.84
C LYS A 15 -8.29 -6.63 16.89
N THR A 16 -7.74 -7.72 17.41
CA THR A 16 -6.52 -7.66 18.24
C THR A 16 -5.29 -7.43 17.36
N ILE A 17 -4.17 -6.97 17.95
CA ILE A 17 -2.91 -6.78 17.21
C ILE A 17 -2.43 -8.07 16.52
N TYR A 18 -2.62 -9.23 17.15
CA TYR A 18 -2.25 -10.51 16.56
C TYR A 18 -3.13 -10.88 15.37
N SER A 19 -4.46 -10.61 15.47
CA SER A 19 -5.39 -10.82 14.34
C SER A 19 -5.10 -9.85 13.20
N ILE A 20 -4.77 -8.58 13.49
CA ILE A 20 -4.34 -7.61 12.47
C ILE A 20 -3.12 -8.14 11.71
N ARG A 21 -2.08 -8.58 12.45
CA ARG A 21 -0.87 -9.15 11.83
C ARG A 21 -1.19 -10.36 10.97
N LYS A 22 -2.00 -11.30 11.49
CA LYS A 22 -2.40 -12.51 10.78
C LYS A 22 -3.09 -12.16 9.46
N ASP A 23 -4.10 -11.29 9.50
CA ASP A 23 -4.87 -10.91 8.32
C ASP A 23 -4.01 -10.14 7.29
N ILE A 24 -3.08 -9.28 7.75
CA ILE A 24 -2.13 -8.62 6.83
C ILE A 24 -1.27 -9.67 6.11
N ILE A 25 -0.77 -10.68 6.81
CA ILE A 25 0.05 -11.73 6.20
C ILE A 25 -0.77 -12.62 5.27
N GLU A 26 -2.00 -12.95 5.63
CA GLU A 26 -2.89 -13.76 4.79
C GLU A 26 -3.30 -13.02 3.50
N THR A 27 -3.53 -11.71 3.58
CA THR A 27 -4.02 -10.93 2.43
C THR A 27 -2.88 -10.33 1.60
N PHE A 28 -1.81 -9.86 2.25
CA PHE A 28 -0.72 -9.09 1.63
C PHE A 28 0.66 -9.73 1.80
N GLY A 29 0.72 -10.97 2.27
CA GLY A 29 1.99 -11.64 2.62
C GLY A 29 2.95 -11.86 1.46
N THR A 30 2.46 -11.79 0.21
CA THR A 30 3.29 -11.78 -0.99
C THR A 30 4.11 -10.47 -1.11
N PHE A 31 3.59 -9.37 -0.57
CA PHE A 31 4.20 -8.04 -0.68
C PHE A 31 4.85 -7.56 0.62
N THR A 32 4.30 -7.97 1.77
CA THR A 32 4.81 -7.54 3.07
C THR A 32 4.42 -8.51 4.18
N LYS A 33 5.35 -8.73 5.12
CA LYS A 33 5.15 -9.57 6.31
C LYS A 33 5.59 -8.81 7.56
N PRO A 34 4.77 -7.85 8.05
CA PRO A 34 5.16 -7.03 9.18
C PRO A 34 5.26 -7.84 10.49
N SER A 35 6.22 -7.48 11.32
CA SER A 35 6.33 -7.98 12.69
C SER A 35 5.36 -7.25 13.63
N ILE A 36 5.11 -7.80 14.82
CA ILE A 36 4.40 -7.09 15.88
C ILE A 36 5.14 -5.79 16.27
N GLY A 37 6.48 -5.83 16.28
CA GLY A 37 7.31 -4.65 16.52
C GLY A 37 7.13 -3.53 15.49
N THR A 38 6.67 -3.85 14.28
CA THR A 38 6.32 -2.86 13.24
C THR A 38 4.87 -2.36 13.39
N ILE A 39 3.94 -3.27 13.73
CA ILE A 39 2.51 -2.94 13.84
C ILE A 39 2.21 -2.13 15.10
N HIS A 40 2.80 -2.49 16.25
CA HIS A 40 2.50 -1.86 17.52
C HIS A 40 2.77 -0.34 17.53
N PRO A 41 3.94 0.17 17.12
CA PRO A 41 4.16 1.62 17.06
C PRO A 41 3.22 2.35 16.10
N ALA A 42 2.84 1.71 14.97
CA ALA A 42 1.88 2.28 14.04
C ALA A 42 0.48 2.39 14.66
N LEU A 43 0.01 1.35 15.38
CA LEU A 43 -1.24 1.40 16.14
C LEU A 43 -1.22 2.50 17.21
N GLN A 44 -0.09 2.69 17.92
CA GLN A 44 0.03 3.76 18.92
C GLN A 44 -0.10 5.15 18.28
N ARG A 45 0.49 5.38 17.10
CA ARG A 45 0.31 6.65 16.36
C ARG A 45 -1.14 6.86 15.94
N LEU A 46 -1.80 5.83 15.40
CA LEU A 46 -3.21 5.88 14.98
C LEU A 46 -4.18 6.06 16.17
N LEU A 47 -3.86 5.53 17.34
CA LEU A 47 -4.60 5.79 18.58
C LEU A 47 -4.41 7.25 19.04
N LYS A 48 -3.16 7.72 19.06
CA LYS A 48 -2.82 9.08 19.49
C LYS A 48 -3.49 10.16 18.64
N ASP A 49 -3.60 9.92 17.33
CA ASP A 49 -4.27 10.85 16.42
C ASP A 49 -5.79 10.64 16.35
N GLY A 50 -6.33 9.66 17.04
CA GLY A 50 -7.76 9.36 17.08
C GLY A 50 -8.32 8.66 15.83
N SER A 51 -7.47 8.15 14.93
CA SER A 51 -7.89 7.36 13.76
C SER A 51 -8.36 5.96 14.13
N VAL A 52 -7.89 5.44 15.25
CA VAL A 52 -8.25 4.13 15.80
C VAL A 52 -8.71 4.33 17.24
N SER A 53 -9.72 3.58 17.67
CA SER A 53 -10.15 3.44 19.06
C SER A 53 -9.72 2.09 19.62
N LEU A 54 -9.52 2.03 20.93
CA LEU A 54 -9.14 0.82 21.67
C LEU A 54 -10.28 0.44 22.62
N ASN A 55 -10.71 -0.80 22.52
CA ASN A 55 -11.65 -1.44 23.43
C ASN A 55 -10.96 -2.60 24.14
N GLU A 56 -11.02 -2.64 25.46
CA GLU A 56 -10.48 -3.73 26.26
C GLU A 56 -11.63 -4.62 26.75
N ARG A 57 -11.50 -5.92 26.53
CA ARG A 57 -12.49 -6.93 26.96
C ARG A 57 -11.81 -8.08 27.70
N MET A 58 -12.49 -8.58 28.71
CA MET A 58 -12.12 -9.85 29.35
C MET A 58 -12.66 -11.00 28.49
N SER A 59 -11.81 -11.97 28.16
CA SER A 59 -12.26 -13.23 27.57
C SER A 59 -12.91 -14.11 28.66
N ASP A 60 -13.69 -15.11 28.24
CA ASP A 60 -14.32 -16.06 29.16
C ASP A 60 -13.33 -16.80 30.07
N GLY A 61 -12.05 -16.88 29.67
CA GLY A 61 -10.93 -17.38 30.47
C GLY A 61 -10.23 -16.34 31.33
N GLY A 62 -10.81 -15.13 31.56
CA GLY A 62 -10.25 -14.09 32.42
C GLY A 62 -9.04 -13.34 31.83
N LYS A 63 -8.70 -13.55 30.55
CA LYS A 63 -7.58 -12.86 29.90
C LYS A 63 -8.07 -11.53 29.29
N LYS A 64 -7.43 -10.43 29.66
CA LYS A 64 -7.65 -9.10 29.07
C LYS A 64 -7.15 -9.07 27.64
N SER A 65 -7.98 -8.67 26.70
CA SER A 65 -7.66 -8.55 25.28
C SER A 65 -8.01 -7.14 24.78
N SER A 66 -7.11 -6.56 24.02
CA SER A 66 -7.23 -5.22 23.40
C SER A 66 -7.71 -5.33 21.95
N TYR A 67 -8.83 -4.69 21.64
CA TYR A 67 -9.44 -4.68 20.31
C TYR A 67 -9.35 -3.27 19.73
N TYR A 68 -8.93 -3.17 18.48
CA TYR A 68 -8.74 -1.93 17.73
C TYR A 68 -9.84 -1.80 16.67
N SER A 69 -10.47 -0.61 16.60
CA SER A 69 -11.53 -0.28 15.63
C SER A 69 -11.18 1.01 14.91
N ILE A 70 -11.53 1.09 13.62
CA ILE A 70 -11.39 2.35 12.86
C ILE A 70 -12.47 3.33 13.30
N THR A 71 -12.12 4.62 13.39
CA THR A 71 -13.05 5.72 13.66
C THR A 71 -13.44 6.45 12.36
N LYS A 72 -14.39 7.42 12.42
CA LYS A 72 -14.66 8.32 11.28
C LYS A 72 -13.39 9.04 10.82
N LYS A 73 -12.60 9.55 11.76
CA LYS A 73 -11.30 10.16 11.45
C LYS A 73 -10.32 9.17 10.83
N GLY A 74 -10.41 7.89 11.19
CA GLY A 74 -9.60 6.82 10.60
C GLY A 74 -9.83 6.64 9.10
N PHE A 75 -11.06 6.79 8.62
CA PHE A 75 -11.35 6.77 7.17
C PHE A 75 -10.74 7.97 6.44
N GLU A 76 -10.81 9.17 7.05
CA GLU A 76 -10.16 10.37 6.52
C GLU A 76 -8.64 10.22 6.50
N SER A 77 -8.07 9.69 7.59
CA SER A 77 -6.64 9.41 7.68
C SER A 77 -6.20 8.36 6.68
N PHE A 78 -7.02 7.31 6.44
CA PHE A 78 -6.76 6.32 5.40
C PHE A 78 -6.65 6.98 4.03
N LYS A 79 -7.64 7.81 3.64
CA LYS A 79 -7.63 8.54 2.37
C LYS A 79 -6.38 9.43 2.25
N LYS A 80 -6.07 10.22 3.29
CA LYS A 80 -4.88 11.07 3.32
C LYS A 80 -3.58 10.28 3.16
N LEU A 81 -3.43 9.17 3.87
CA LEU A 81 -2.26 8.30 3.78
C LEU A 81 -2.17 7.60 2.42
N PHE A 82 -3.30 7.27 1.83
CA PHE A 82 -3.39 6.60 0.53
C PHE A 82 -2.85 7.51 -0.59
N PHE A 83 -3.22 8.79 -0.59
CA PHE A 83 -2.78 9.79 -1.57
C PHE A 83 -1.45 10.45 -1.23
N ASN A 84 -0.91 10.28 -0.03
CA ASN A 84 0.43 10.76 0.28
C ASN A 84 1.43 10.19 -0.73
N SER A 85 2.31 11.08 -1.23
CA SER A 85 3.23 10.77 -2.31
C SER A 85 3.96 9.45 -2.08
N ALA A 86 3.92 8.59 -3.10
CA ALA A 86 4.75 7.40 -3.14
C ALA A 86 6.22 7.83 -2.98
N SER A 87 6.99 7.02 -2.28
CA SER A 87 8.44 7.22 -2.18
C SER A 87 9.03 7.38 -3.58
N GLU A 88 9.95 8.32 -3.75
CA GLU A 88 10.76 8.46 -4.97
C GLU A 88 11.70 7.27 -5.17
N ASN A 89 11.85 6.42 -4.16
CA ASN A 89 12.63 5.20 -4.26
C ASN A 89 11.90 4.15 -5.11
N PRO A 90 12.43 3.76 -6.28
CA PRO A 90 11.80 2.81 -7.20
C PRO A 90 11.48 1.45 -6.55
N SER A 91 12.34 0.95 -5.66
CA SER A 91 12.13 -0.34 -4.98
C SER A 91 10.92 -0.32 -4.06
N LEU A 92 10.64 0.82 -3.40
CA LEU A 92 9.47 1.00 -2.55
C LEU A 92 8.21 1.31 -3.35
N PHE A 93 8.36 1.87 -4.55
CA PHE A 93 7.26 2.25 -5.40
C PHE A 93 6.34 1.06 -5.75
N TYR A 94 6.90 -0.05 -6.22
CA TYR A 94 6.13 -1.25 -6.56
C TYR A 94 5.38 -1.83 -5.35
N THR A 95 6.06 -1.97 -4.20
CA THR A 95 5.42 -2.48 -2.99
C THR A 95 4.31 -1.55 -2.49
N GLN A 96 4.54 -0.24 -2.53
CA GLN A 96 3.54 0.75 -2.14
C GLN A 96 2.34 0.77 -3.09
N LEU A 97 2.58 0.58 -4.38
CA LEU A 97 1.52 0.47 -5.37
C LEU A 97 0.64 -0.76 -5.10
N GLN A 98 1.26 -1.93 -4.92
CA GLN A 98 0.53 -3.18 -4.67
C GLN A 98 -0.33 -3.10 -3.42
N VAL A 99 0.18 -2.47 -2.34
CA VAL A 99 -0.60 -2.20 -1.13
C VAL A 99 -1.76 -1.26 -1.42
N ARG A 100 -1.56 -0.19 -2.19
CA ARG A 100 -2.64 0.74 -2.56
C ARG A 100 -3.69 0.07 -3.42
N LEU A 101 -3.30 -0.66 -4.44
CA LEU A 101 -4.24 -1.42 -5.27
C LEU A 101 -5.05 -2.43 -4.45
N GLY A 102 -4.41 -3.18 -3.57
CA GLY A 102 -5.08 -4.14 -2.70
C GLY A 102 -5.97 -3.53 -1.62
N THR A 103 -5.77 -2.26 -1.27
CA THR A 103 -6.59 -1.54 -0.26
C THR A 103 -7.55 -0.53 -0.87
N MET A 104 -7.54 -0.36 -2.19
CA MET A 104 -8.33 0.63 -2.93
C MET A 104 -9.85 0.46 -2.74
N GLY A 105 -10.30 -0.74 -2.39
CA GLY A 105 -11.70 -1.02 -2.11
C GLY A 105 -12.32 -0.21 -0.97
N LEU A 106 -11.51 0.44 -0.14
CA LEU A 106 -11.99 1.33 0.94
C LEU A 106 -12.24 2.78 0.48
N LEU A 107 -11.84 3.13 -0.74
CA LEU A 107 -12.04 4.46 -1.33
C LEU A 107 -13.39 4.57 -2.05
N SER A 108 -13.88 5.79 -2.22
CA SER A 108 -14.99 6.08 -3.13
C SER A 108 -14.61 5.78 -4.59
N VAL A 109 -15.59 5.64 -5.45
CA VAL A 109 -15.40 5.43 -6.90
C VAL A 109 -14.58 6.60 -7.50
N GLU A 110 -14.90 7.82 -7.11
CA GLU A 110 -14.24 9.04 -7.56
C GLU A 110 -12.76 9.03 -7.16
N ASP A 111 -12.46 8.70 -5.91
CA ASP A 111 -11.08 8.60 -5.39
C ASP A 111 -10.28 7.50 -6.09
N ARG A 112 -10.91 6.37 -6.42
CA ARG A 112 -10.27 5.29 -7.20
C ARG A 112 -9.89 5.78 -8.60
N LYS A 113 -10.80 6.47 -9.29
CA LYS A 113 -10.57 7.04 -10.63
C LYS A 113 -9.45 8.09 -10.60
N GLU A 114 -9.45 8.96 -9.57
CA GLU A 114 -8.39 9.95 -9.37
C GLU A 114 -7.03 9.28 -9.18
N PHE A 115 -6.96 8.27 -8.31
CA PHE A 115 -5.73 7.51 -8.06
C PHE A 115 -5.18 6.87 -9.33
N ILE A 116 -6.02 6.19 -10.12
CA ILE A 116 -5.61 5.54 -11.37
C ILE A 116 -5.07 6.58 -12.36
N LYS A 117 -5.74 7.73 -12.48
CA LYS A 117 -5.30 8.81 -13.37
C LYS A 117 -3.95 9.40 -12.97
N GLU A 118 -3.77 9.70 -11.67
CA GLU A 118 -2.50 10.25 -11.18
C GLU A 118 -1.37 9.24 -11.28
N PHE A 119 -1.70 7.98 -10.99
CA PHE A 119 -0.72 6.92 -11.06
C PHE A 119 -0.29 6.64 -12.50
N GLY A 120 -1.23 6.63 -13.45
CA GLY A 120 -0.94 6.50 -14.88
C GLY A 120 0.06 7.54 -15.37
N LYS A 121 -0.10 8.80 -14.97
CA LYS A 121 0.86 9.87 -15.30
C LYS A 121 2.27 9.59 -14.76
N LYS A 122 2.39 9.10 -13.52
CA LYS A 122 3.70 8.75 -12.95
C LYS A 122 4.36 7.61 -13.72
N MET A 123 3.58 6.60 -14.10
CA MET A 123 4.08 5.49 -14.91
C MET A 123 4.57 5.95 -16.29
N GLU A 124 3.92 6.93 -16.91
CA GLU A 124 4.36 7.51 -18.18
C GLU A 124 5.72 8.22 -18.04
N ILE A 125 5.92 8.93 -16.93
CA ILE A 125 7.22 9.58 -16.64
C ILE A 125 8.31 8.50 -16.47
N TYR A 126 8.07 7.46 -15.66
CA TYR A 126 9.04 6.38 -15.47
C TYR A 126 9.34 5.62 -16.77
N GLN A 127 8.31 5.37 -17.58
CA GLN A 127 8.49 4.75 -18.88
C GLN A 127 9.40 5.59 -19.78
N PHE A 128 9.15 6.91 -19.85
CA PHE A 128 9.95 7.84 -20.62
C PHE A 128 11.42 7.88 -20.15
N GLU A 129 11.64 7.92 -18.83
CA GLU A 129 12.98 7.91 -18.24
C GLU A 129 13.75 6.63 -18.57
N LEU A 130 13.07 5.45 -18.50
CA LEU A 130 13.69 4.17 -18.86
C LEU A 130 14.01 4.08 -20.34
N GLU A 131 13.11 4.52 -21.21
CA GLU A 131 13.31 4.55 -22.65
C GLU A 131 14.44 5.54 -23.06
N ALA A 132 14.56 6.67 -22.35
CA ALA A 132 15.65 7.62 -22.55
C ALA A 132 17.01 7.01 -22.18
N LYS A 133 17.10 6.30 -21.04
CA LYS A 133 18.32 5.59 -20.62
C LYS A 133 18.76 4.51 -21.61
N LEU A 134 17.82 3.76 -22.17
CA LEU A 134 18.10 2.72 -23.15
C LEU A 134 18.57 3.28 -24.51
N LYS A 135 18.26 4.56 -24.81
CA LYS A 135 18.68 5.25 -26.05
C LYS A 135 19.90 6.13 -25.87
N ASP A 136 20.38 6.27 -24.66
CA ASP A 136 21.53 7.12 -24.36
C ASP A 136 22.84 6.41 -24.70
N GLU A 137 23.44 6.79 -25.84
CA GLU A 137 24.70 6.22 -26.31
C GLU A 137 25.91 6.57 -25.42
N PHE A 138 25.78 7.57 -24.54
CA PHE A 138 26.81 7.91 -23.56
C PHE A 138 26.73 7.06 -22.29
N LEU A 139 25.64 6.33 -22.10
CA LEU A 139 25.50 5.38 -21.02
C LEU A 139 26.10 4.05 -21.47
N ASP A 140 27.34 3.78 -21.07
CA ASP A 140 28.05 2.54 -21.39
C ASP A 140 27.45 1.36 -20.59
N LEU A 141 26.28 0.89 -21.07
CA LEU A 141 25.56 -0.22 -20.46
C LEU A 141 26.14 -1.55 -20.94
N ASP A 142 26.50 -2.43 -20.01
CA ASP A 142 26.78 -3.81 -20.37
C ASP A 142 25.49 -4.58 -20.75
N TYR A 143 25.67 -5.75 -21.36
CA TYR A 143 24.56 -6.60 -21.79
C TYR A 143 23.53 -6.89 -20.68
N PHE A 144 23.98 -7.18 -19.45
CA PHE A 144 23.07 -7.51 -18.34
C PHE A 144 22.31 -6.31 -17.84
N GLN A 145 22.96 -5.13 -17.81
CA GLN A 145 22.32 -3.86 -17.46
C GLN A 145 21.24 -3.48 -18.46
N GLU A 146 21.53 -3.63 -19.77
CA GLU A 146 20.56 -3.39 -20.83
C GLU A 146 19.36 -4.35 -20.73
N GLN A 147 19.61 -5.67 -20.52
CA GLN A 147 18.54 -6.65 -20.33
C GLN A 147 17.68 -6.35 -19.09
N LEU A 148 18.29 -5.89 -18.00
CA LEU A 148 17.56 -5.51 -16.78
C LEU A 148 16.65 -4.29 -17.05
N LEU A 149 17.13 -3.25 -17.71
CA LEU A 149 16.32 -2.07 -18.05
C LEU A 149 15.18 -2.44 -19.01
N ASN A 150 15.44 -3.27 -20.02
CA ASN A 150 14.42 -3.77 -20.93
C ASN A 150 13.34 -4.61 -20.22
N ASN A 151 13.73 -5.46 -19.25
CA ASN A 151 12.78 -6.22 -18.45
C ASN A 151 11.94 -5.28 -17.55
N THR A 152 12.57 -4.31 -16.89
CA THR A 152 11.87 -3.32 -16.07
C THR A 152 10.84 -2.54 -16.90
N LEU A 153 11.17 -2.17 -18.13
CA LEU A 153 10.24 -1.50 -19.04
C LEU A 153 9.04 -2.38 -19.42
N LYS A 154 9.27 -3.70 -19.64
CA LYS A 154 8.18 -4.67 -19.90
C LYS A 154 7.26 -4.81 -18.69
N GLU A 155 7.82 -4.93 -17.49
CA GLU A 155 7.06 -5.03 -16.24
C GLU A 155 6.20 -3.77 -16.03
N LEU A 156 6.76 -2.58 -16.27
CA LEU A 156 6.05 -1.31 -16.16
C LEU A 156 4.88 -1.21 -17.14
N LYS A 157 5.09 -1.62 -18.40
CA LYS A 157 4.02 -1.66 -19.42
C LYS A 157 2.91 -2.63 -19.01
N SER A 158 3.27 -3.85 -18.59
CA SER A 158 2.31 -4.85 -18.12
C SER A 158 1.48 -4.34 -16.93
N LEU A 159 2.12 -3.66 -15.99
CA LEU A 159 1.45 -3.07 -14.82
C LEU A 159 0.50 -1.93 -15.22
N LYS A 160 0.91 -1.08 -16.17
CA LYS A 160 0.06 -0.03 -16.74
C LYS A 160 -1.19 -0.60 -17.40
N ASP A 161 -1.04 -1.66 -18.20
CA ASP A 161 -2.15 -2.34 -18.85
C ASP A 161 -3.11 -2.96 -17.82
N PHE A 162 -2.56 -3.61 -16.78
CA PHE A 162 -3.37 -4.14 -15.67
C PHE A 162 -4.21 -3.06 -15.00
N ILE A 163 -3.60 -1.91 -14.67
CA ILE A 163 -4.30 -0.80 -13.98
C ILE A 163 -5.39 -0.19 -14.87
N ASN A 164 -5.09 0.00 -16.16
CA ASN A 164 -6.06 0.56 -17.10
C ASN A 164 -7.28 -0.35 -17.34
N ASN A 165 -7.14 -1.65 -17.11
CA ASN A 165 -8.20 -2.65 -17.25
C ASN A 165 -8.94 -2.92 -15.93
N LEU A 166 -8.57 -2.27 -14.81
CA LEU A 166 -9.29 -2.41 -13.55
C LEU A 166 -10.69 -1.81 -13.65
N LYS A 167 -11.69 -2.59 -13.24
CA LYS A 167 -13.05 -2.08 -13.03
C LYS A 167 -13.08 -1.32 -11.71
N VAL A 168 -13.34 -0.04 -11.76
CA VAL A 168 -13.34 0.88 -10.60
C VAL A 168 -14.73 1.32 -10.16
N ASP A 169 -15.74 0.70 -10.73
CA ASP A 169 -17.15 0.96 -10.42
C ASP A 169 -17.54 0.43 -9.03
#